data_c4da17466ada562b9c4c09de56cac852
#
_entry.id   c4da17466ada562b9c4c09de56cac852
#
_cell.length_a   1.000
_cell.length_b   1.000
_cell.length_c   1.000
_cell.angle_alpha   90.00
_cell.angle_beta   90.00
_cell.angle_gamma   90.00
#
_symmetry.space_group_name_H-M   'P 1'
#
loop_
_entity.id
_entity.type
_entity.pdbx_description
1 polymer ?
#
loop_
_entity_poly.entity_id
_entity_poly.type
_entity_poly.pdbx_seq_one_letter_code
_entity_poly.pdbx_strand_id
1 'polypeptide(L)'
;FGTEAALAVTGLSVNGPTWVMASVANNPAVIDISLQKLVDTFNAELGPDEQDKRILLQQESVGGRTWSTMKPGGLPVGFTWTYDAGYLVAASDRAVAERAIATRNGGSQLVWSPAFLGQLPSSAGLHPSAFAWLNAKGALGMLSLMTSNSEIADLVASRDPILVVFDGTASQIHAASRTRITGLIMD
;
A
#
# COMPACT_ATOMS: atom_id res chain seq x y z
N PHE A 1 -16.41 -0.43 -2.99
CA PHE A 1 -15.24 0.43 -3.16
C PHE A 1 -15.55 1.48 -4.24
N GLY A 2 -14.94 2.65 -4.14
CA GLY A 2 -15.06 3.71 -5.14
C GLY A 2 -14.03 3.56 -6.27
N THR A 3 -13.89 4.62 -7.07
CA THR A 3 -13.03 4.65 -8.27
C THR A 3 -11.57 5.00 -7.97
N GLU A 4 -11.26 5.43 -6.75
CA GLU A 4 -9.91 5.82 -6.35
C GLU A 4 -9.33 4.84 -5.34
N ALA A 5 -8.10 4.40 -5.58
CA ALA A 5 -7.34 3.60 -4.65
C ALA A 5 -5.85 3.92 -4.75
N ALA A 6 -5.15 3.80 -3.63
CA ALA A 6 -3.70 3.91 -3.54
C ALA A 6 -3.16 2.79 -2.66
N LEU A 7 -2.00 2.25 -3.02
CA LEU A 7 -1.24 1.29 -2.23
C LEU A 7 0.21 1.76 -2.15
N ALA A 8 0.76 1.77 -0.96
CA ALA A 8 2.17 2.04 -0.75
C ALA A 8 2.80 0.95 0.13
N VAL A 9 3.95 0.43 -0.31
CA VAL A 9 4.85 -0.38 0.53
C VAL A 9 5.94 0.55 1.02
N THR A 10 6.00 0.77 2.33
CA THR A 10 6.86 1.80 2.94
C THR A 10 8.10 1.22 3.59
N GLY A 11 8.19 -0.10 3.68
CA GLY A 11 9.33 -0.73 4.30
C GLY A 11 9.16 -2.22 4.56
N LEU A 12 10.16 -2.80 5.23
CA LEU A 12 10.12 -4.14 5.80
C LEU A 12 10.30 -4.04 7.32
N SER A 13 9.61 -4.88 8.04
CA SER A 13 9.75 -5.08 9.48
C SER A 13 10.02 -6.56 9.78
N VAL A 14 10.30 -6.88 11.01
CA VAL A 14 10.42 -8.28 11.46
C VAL A 14 9.13 -9.09 11.26
N ASN A 15 7.99 -8.39 11.15
CA ASN A 15 6.67 -8.98 10.94
C ASN A 15 6.24 -8.95 9.45
N GLY A 16 7.15 -8.64 8.53
CA GLY A 16 6.87 -8.57 7.10
C GLY A 16 6.85 -7.14 6.53
N PRO A 17 6.33 -6.97 5.32
CA PRO A 17 6.31 -5.67 4.66
C PRO A 17 5.39 -4.68 5.39
N THR A 18 5.87 -3.46 5.54
CA THR A 18 5.09 -2.32 6.04
C THR A 18 4.35 -1.70 4.85
N TRP A 19 3.04 -1.71 4.89
CA TRP A 19 2.22 -1.24 3.78
C TRP A 19 1.00 -0.46 4.26
N VAL A 20 0.48 0.38 3.41
CA VAL A 20 -0.79 1.09 3.59
C VAL A 20 -1.56 1.14 2.28
N MET A 21 -2.86 0.95 2.36
CA MET A 21 -3.81 1.09 1.28
C MET A 21 -4.87 2.13 1.68
N ALA A 22 -5.25 2.96 0.74
CA ALA A 22 -6.41 3.84 0.87
C ALA A 22 -7.32 3.65 -0.34
N SER A 23 -8.63 3.55 -0.11
CA SER A 23 -9.63 3.45 -1.18
C SER A 23 -10.91 4.16 -0.76
N VAL A 24 -11.59 4.79 -1.72
CA VAL A 24 -12.91 5.38 -1.44
C VAL A 24 -13.87 4.31 -0.93
N ALA A 25 -14.49 4.58 0.22
CA ALA A 25 -15.44 3.69 0.89
C ALA A 25 -16.86 4.26 0.79
N ASN A 26 -17.61 3.83 -0.21
CA ASN A 26 -19.00 4.31 -0.41
C ASN A 26 -19.95 3.83 0.71
N ASN A 27 -19.68 2.67 1.29
CA ASN A 27 -20.49 2.11 2.37
C ASN A 27 -19.62 1.32 3.36
N PRO A 28 -19.07 1.98 4.40
CA PRO A 28 -18.25 1.34 5.43
C PRO A 28 -18.91 0.14 6.10
N ALA A 29 -20.21 0.24 6.43
CA ALA A 29 -20.92 -0.82 7.12
C ALA A 29 -20.99 -2.12 6.28
N VAL A 30 -21.19 -2.00 4.97
CA VAL A 30 -21.21 -3.17 4.08
C VAL A 30 -19.83 -3.82 4.00
N ILE A 31 -18.77 -3.02 4.02
CA ILE A 31 -17.38 -3.53 4.01
C ILE A 31 -17.15 -4.33 5.30
N ASP A 32 -17.46 -3.75 6.46
CA ASP A 32 -17.25 -4.41 7.76
C ASP A 32 -18.07 -5.70 7.89
N ILE A 33 -19.36 -5.69 7.47
CA ILE A 33 -20.20 -6.89 7.45
C ILE A 33 -19.60 -7.96 6.54
N SER A 34 -19.08 -7.57 5.37
CA SER A 34 -18.48 -8.52 4.42
C SER A 34 -17.21 -9.14 4.96
N LEU A 35 -16.36 -8.35 5.62
CA LEU A 35 -15.15 -8.83 6.27
C LEU A 35 -15.47 -9.76 7.45
N GLN A 36 -16.44 -9.38 8.30
CA GLN A 36 -16.89 -10.24 9.39
C GLN A 36 -17.41 -11.60 8.86
N LYS A 37 -18.26 -11.58 7.84
CA LYS A 37 -18.79 -12.79 7.23
C LYS A 37 -17.69 -13.68 6.64
N LEU A 38 -16.68 -13.07 6.00
CA LEU A 38 -15.51 -13.79 5.49
C LEU A 38 -14.76 -14.50 6.62
N VAL A 39 -14.51 -13.79 7.72
CA VAL A 39 -13.85 -14.34 8.92
C VAL A 39 -14.66 -15.49 9.54
N ASP A 40 -15.96 -15.28 9.69
CA ASP A 40 -16.86 -16.30 10.27
C ASP A 40 -16.91 -17.55 9.40
N THR A 41 -17.00 -17.39 8.07
CA THR A 41 -16.99 -18.51 7.13
C THR A 41 -15.66 -19.28 7.21
N PHE A 42 -14.52 -18.59 7.16
CA PHE A 42 -13.22 -19.22 7.30
C PHE A 42 -13.07 -19.97 8.62
N ASN A 43 -13.44 -19.34 9.72
CA ASN A 43 -13.33 -19.93 11.05
C ASN A 43 -14.28 -21.14 11.26
N ALA A 44 -15.41 -21.18 10.56
CA ALA A 44 -16.35 -22.29 10.61
C ALA A 44 -15.85 -23.55 9.86
N GLU A 45 -14.97 -23.37 8.88
CA GLU A 45 -14.38 -24.46 8.10
C GLU A 45 -13.17 -25.13 8.80
N LEU A 46 -12.63 -24.50 9.87
CA LEU A 46 -11.49 -25.03 10.61
C LEU A 46 -11.88 -26.27 11.45
N GLY A 47 -11.09 -27.33 11.31
CA GLY A 47 -11.21 -28.53 12.12
C GLY A 47 -10.82 -28.32 13.59
N PRO A 48 -11.12 -29.30 14.48
CA PRO A 48 -10.75 -29.22 15.89
C PRO A 48 -9.25 -29.00 16.14
N ASP A 49 -8.40 -29.55 15.28
CA ASP A 49 -6.93 -29.47 15.39
C ASP A 49 -6.35 -28.20 14.74
N GLU A 50 -7.18 -27.33 14.20
CA GLU A 50 -6.77 -26.12 13.48
C GLU A 50 -7.21 -24.83 14.17
N GLN A 51 -7.61 -24.91 15.43
CA GLN A 51 -8.12 -23.76 16.18
C GLN A 51 -7.06 -22.65 16.39
N ASP A 52 -5.79 -23.00 16.35
CA ASP A 52 -4.66 -22.05 16.35
C ASP A 52 -4.58 -21.17 15.09
N LYS A 53 -5.24 -21.60 13.99
CA LYS A 53 -5.29 -20.85 12.73
C LYS A 53 -6.45 -19.86 12.65
N ARG A 54 -7.31 -19.79 13.66
CA ARG A 54 -8.49 -18.91 13.65
C ARG A 54 -8.10 -17.46 13.39
N ILE A 55 -8.88 -16.81 12.57
CA ILE A 55 -8.76 -15.36 12.34
C ILE A 55 -9.49 -14.64 13.48
N LEU A 56 -8.78 -13.75 14.15
CA LEU A 56 -9.34 -12.86 15.16
C LEU A 56 -9.65 -11.51 14.54
N LEU A 57 -10.90 -11.07 14.68
CA LEU A 57 -11.34 -9.73 14.32
C LEU A 57 -11.65 -8.97 15.60
N GLN A 58 -10.96 -7.85 15.81
CA GLN A 58 -11.09 -7.02 17.00
C GLN A 58 -11.39 -5.59 16.61
N GLN A 59 -12.19 -4.90 17.42
CA GLN A 59 -12.44 -3.48 17.27
C GLN A 59 -12.10 -2.74 18.56
N GLU A 60 -11.49 -1.58 18.40
CA GLU A 60 -11.19 -0.67 19.51
C GLU A 60 -11.48 0.78 19.09
N SER A 61 -11.81 1.63 20.06
CA SER A 61 -11.97 3.06 19.83
C SER A 61 -10.80 3.80 20.46
N VAL A 62 -10.02 4.47 19.62
CA VAL A 62 -8.84 5.24 20.06
C VAL A 62 -8.84 6.59 19.37
N GLY A 63 -8.70 7.67 20.16
CA GLY A 63 -8.64 9.04 19.63
C GLY A 63 -9.91 9.46 18.85
N GLY A 64 -11.08 8.92 19.22
CA GLY A 64 -12.35 9.22 18.55
C GLY A 64 -12.55 8.48 17.23
N ARG A 65 -11.66 7.53 16.88
CA ARG A 65 -11.79 6.65 15.71
C ARG A 65 -12.01 5.21 16.14
N THR A 66 -12.82 4.51 15.37
CA THR A 66 -12.94 3.06 15.48
C THR A 66 -11.88 2.40 14.58
N TRP A 67 -11.07 1.56 15.18
CA TRP A 67 -10.06 0.75 14.53
C TRP A 67 -10.48 -0.70 14.55
N SER A 68 -10.42 -1.33 13.40
CA SER A 68 -10.63 -2.77 13.26
C SER A 68 -9.29 -3.44 12.96
N THR A 69 -9.01 -4.57 13.59
CA THR A 69 -7.78 -5.32 13.39
C THR A 69 -8.11 -6.77 13.09
N MET A 70 -7.56 -7.31 12.03
CA MET A 70 -7.65 -8.72 11.65
C MET A 70 -6.29 -9.38 11.86
N LYS A 71 -6.26 -10.46 12.63
CA LYS A 71 -5.06 -11.26 12.92
C LYS A 71 -5.34 -12.72 12.60
N PRO A 72 -4.78 -13.27 11.52
CA PRO A 72 -4.80 -14.72 11.30
C PRO A 72 -3.99 -15.41 12.39
N GLY A 73 -4.55 -16.48 12.96
CA GLY A 73 -3.85 -17.31 13.94
C GLY A 73 -2.66 -18.00 13.28
N GLY A 74 -1.64 -18.28 14.07
CA GLY A 74 -0.41 -18.94 13.60
C GLY A 74 0.51 -18.08 12.71
N LEU A 75 0.09 -16.87 12.33
CA LEU A 75 0.90 -15.97 11.51
C LEU A 75 1.27 -14.71 12.28
N PRO A 76 2.52 -14.20 12.15
CA PRO A 76 2.94 -12.95 12.76
C PRO A 76 2.40 -11.72 12.04
N VAL A 77 1.59 -11.93 11.01
CA VAL A 77 1.05 -10.86 10.15
C VAL A 77 -0.41 -10.61 10.48
N GLY A 78 -0.79 -9.36 10.43
CA GLY A 78 -2.17 -8.91 10.53
C GLY A 78 -2.30 -7.59 9.81
N PHE A 79 -3.48 -7.02 9.78
CA PHE A 79 -3.67 -5.68 9.31
C PHE A 79 -4.78 -4.98 10.11
N THR A 80 -4.70 -3.67 10.12
CA THR A 80 -5.68 -2.83 10.79
C THR A 80 -6.28 -1.85 9.79
N TRP A 81 -7.52 -1.45 10.02
CA TRP A 81 -8.16 -0.43 9.21
C TRP A 81 -9.06 0.49 10.01
N THR A 82 -9.33 1.63 9.42
CA THR A 82 -10.29 2.62 9.89
C THR A 82 -10.91 3.33 8.70
N TYR A 83 -11.93 4.13 8.96
CA TYR A 83 -12.52 5.03 7.97
C TYR A 83 -12.19 6.47 8.32
N ASP A 84 -11.68 7.23 7.35
CA ASP A 84 -11.35 8.63 7.51
C ASP A 84 -11.76 9.43 6.27
N ALA A 85 -12.61 10.42 6.46
CA ALA A 85 -13.08 11.35 5.42
C ALA A 85 -13.52 10.67 4.10
N GLY A 86 -14.29 9.58 4.20
CA GLY A 86 -14.81 8.84 3.05
C GLY A 86 -13.88 7.79 2.47
N TYR A 87 -12.72 7.55 3.08
CA TYR A 87 -11.78 6.51 2.67
C TYR A 87 -11.71 5.39 3.71
N LEU A 88 -11.63 4.16 3.25
CA LEU A 88 -11.05 3.05 3.99
C LEU A 88 -9.54 3.21 3.97
N VAL A 89 -8.90 3.28 5.12
CA VAL A 89 -7.45 3.27 5.27
C VAL A 89 -7.07 1.98 5.99
N ALA A 90 -6.43 1.06 5.29
CA ALA A 90 -5.94 -0.21 5.82
C ALA A 90 -4.42 -0.25 5.78
N ALA A 91 -3.78 -0.84 6.78
CA ALA A 91 -2.34 -0.90 6.88
C ALA A 91 -1.85 -2.13 7.65
N SER A 92 -0.56 -2.45 7.52
CA SER A 92 0.10 -3.50 8.30
C SER A 92 -0.03 -3.31 9.81
N ASP A 93 -0.11 -2.06 10.27
CA ASP A 93 -0.36 -1.69 11.66
C ASP A 93 -0.99 -0.29 11.77
N ARG A 94 -1.50 0.03 12.97
CA ARG A 94 -2.18 1.30 13.24
C ARG A 94 -1.27 2.51 13.04
N ALA A 95 -0.01 2.44 13.46
CA ALA A 95 0.90 3.58 13.35
C ALA A 95 1.19 3.95 11.89
N VAL A 96 1.21 2.98 11.00
CA VAL A 96 1.34 3.20 9.54
C VAL A 96 0.08 3.88 8.98
N ALA A 97 -1.10 3.42 9.38
CA ALA A 97 -2.36 4.05 8.96
C ALA A 97 -2.49 5.49 9.49
N GLU A 98 -2.13 5.73 10.76
CA GLU A 98 -2.14 7.07 11.36
C GLU A 98 -1.20 8.03 10.63
N ARG A 99 0.00 7.57 10.24
CA ARG A 99 0.93 8.38 9.41
C ARG A 99 0.35 8.71 8.04
N ALA A 100 -0.32 7.78 7.39
CA ALA A 100 -0.96 8.02 6.10
C ALA A 100 -2.07 9.07 6.21
N ILE A 101 -2.90 8.99 7.25
CA ILE A 101 -3.94 9.97 7.54
C ILE A 101 -3.33 11.35 7.85
N ALA A 102 -2.27 11.39 8.66
CA ALA A 102 -1.55 12.64 8.96
C ALA A 102 -0.93 13.25 7.70
N THR A 103 -0.37 12.43 6.80
CA THR A 103 0.18 12.89 5.51
C THR A 103 -0.90 13.54 4.66
N ARG A 104 -2.09 12.95 4.57
CA ARG A 104 -3.23 13.53 3.87
C ARG A 104 -3.66 14.87 4.48
N ASN A 105 -3.65 14.98 5.80
CA ASN A 105 -4.13 16.14 6.54
C ASN A 105 -3.08 17.29 6.69
N GLY A 106 -2.06 17.32 5.84
CA GLY A 106 -1.08 18.40 5.77
C GLY A 106 0.36 17.97 6.05
N GLY A 107 0.64 16.67 6.08
CA GLY A 107 2.00 16.14 6.11
C GLY A 107 2.72 16.25 4.76
N SER A 108 3.97 15.78 4.71
CA SER A 108 4.78 15.76 3.48
C SER A 108 4.22 14.76 2.47
N GLN A 109 3.51 15.24 1.46
CA GLN A 109 2.92 14.42 0.42
C GLN A 109 3.93 14.13 -0.70
N LEU A 110 3.95 12.88 -1.18
CA LEU A 110 4.84 12.44 -2.27
C LEU A 110 4.70 13.34 -3.51
N VAL A 111 3.48 13.65 -3.90
CA VAL A 111 3.17 14.42 -5.12
C VAL A 111 3.73 15.84 -5.13
N TRP A 112 4.07 16.38 -3.97
CA TRP A 112 4.73 17.68 -3.83
C TRP A 112 6.23 17.60 -3.62
N SER A 113 6.78 16.38 -3.55
CA SER A 113 8.23 16.22 -3.35
C SER A 113 9.00 16.59 -4.61
N PRO A 114 10.16 17.28 -4.48
CA PRO A 114 11.00 17.60 -5.64
C PRO A 114 11.43 16.36 -6.43
N ALA A 115 11.63 15.22 -5.72
CA ALA A 115 11.98 13.96 -6.34
C ALA A 115 10.87 13.44 -7.26
N PHE A 116 9.60 13.53 -6.84
CA PHE A 116 8.46 13.13 -7.67
C PHE A 116 8.27 14.10 -8.84
N LEU A 117 8.24 15.39 -8.57
CA LEU A 117 8.04 16.44 -9.59
C LEU A 117 9.13 16.39 -10.66
N GLY A 118 10.38 16.14 -10.27
CA GLY A 118 11.51 16.04 -11.19
C GLY A 118 11.44 14.81 -12.12
N GLN A 119 10.64 13.80 -11.80
CA GLN A 119 10.44 12.59 -12.62
C GLN A 119 9.17 12.63 -13.48
N LEU A 120 8.34 13.67 -13.36
CA LEU A 120 7.15 13.79 -14.20
C LEU A 120 7.54 13.86 -15.69
N PRO A 121 6.98 12.95 -16.53
CA PRO A 121 7.18 13.01 -17.97
C PRO A 121 6.58 14.31 -18.54
N SER A 122 7.25 14.91 -19.52
CA SER A 122 6.71 16.10 -20.20
C SER A 122 5.41 15.83 -20.98
N SER A 123 5.18 14.56 -21.31
CA SER A 123 3.95 14.08 -21.97
C SER A 123 2.85 13.70 -20.99
N ALA A 124 3.09 13.76 -19.68
CA ALA A 124 2.04 13.49 -18.69
C ALA A 124 0.92 14.52 -18.83
N GLY A 125 -0.32 14.02 -18.98
CA GLY A 125 -1.50 14.87 -18.96
C GLY A 125 -1.66 15.58 -17.60
N LEU A 126 -2.49 16.62 -17.57
CA LEU A 126 -2.77 17.36 -16.32
C LEU A 126 -3.49 16.48 -15.28
N HIS A 127 -4.15 15.40 -15.71
CA HIS A 127 -4.95 14.51 -14.88
C HIS A 127 -4.70 13.05 -15.25
N PRO A 128 -3.57 12.47 -14.83
CA PRO A 128 -3.29 11.06 -15.11
C PRO A 128 -4.31 10.14 -14.41
N SER A 129 -4.65 9.05 -15.06
CA SER A 129 -5.56 8.03 -14.50
C SER A 129 -4.92 7.27 -13.34
N ALA A 130 -3.60 7.06 -13.39
CA ALA A 130 -2.83 6.42 -12.33
C ALA A 130 -1.35 6.78 -12.42
N PHE A 131 -0.62 6.50 -11.36
CA PHE A 131 0.84 6.49 -11.39
C PHE A 131 1.41 5.36 -10.53
N ALA A 132 2.60 4.90 -10.88
CA ALA A 132 3.41 4.02 -10.07
C ALA A 132 4.74 4.71 -9.74
N TRP A 133 5.09 4.75 -8.47
CA TRP A 133 6.32 5.34 -7.96
C TRP A 133 7.16 4.27 -7.28
N LEU A 134 8.41 4.12 -7.70
CA LEU A 134 9.38 3.24 -7.07
C LEU A 134 10.60 4.04 -6.64
N ASN A 135 10.81 4.14 -5.33
CA ASN A 135 12.07 4.62 -4.77
C ASN A 135 13.01 3.44 -4.55
N ALA A 136 13.84 3.15 -5.57
CA ALA A 136 14.77 2.03 -5.54
C ALA A 136 15.76 2.10 -4.36
N LYS A 137 16.24 3.30 -4.00
CA LYS A 137 17.15 3.49 -2.86
C LYS A 137 16.53 3.03 -1.54
N GLY A 138 15.24 3.33 -1.32
CA GLY A 138 14.53 2.88 -0.12
C GLY A 138 14.24 1.39 -0.12
N ALA A 139 13.77 0.85 -1.24
CA ALA A 139 13.35 -0.55 -1.33
C ALA A 139 14.53 -1.53 -1.28
N LEU A 140 15.63 -1.20 -1.90
CA LEU A 140 16.77 -2.09 -2.04
C LEU A 140 17.87 -1.86 -0.97
N GLY A 141 17.89 -0.70 -0.33
CA GLY A 141 18.67 -0.49 0.90
C GLY A 141 18.26 -1.50 1.98
N MET A 142 17.00 -1.94 1.98
CA MET A 142 16.53 -3.02 2.84
C MET A 142 16.95 -4.41 2.36
N LEU A 143 16.98 -4.68 1.06
CA LEU A 143 17.49 -5.93 0.50
C LEU A 143 18.99 -6.09 0.75
N SER A 144 19.77 -5.02 0.70
CA SER A 144 21.20 -5.06 1.00
C SER A 144 21.50 -5.42 2.46
N LEU A 145 20.63 -5.03 3.40
CA LEU A 145 20.71 -5.45 4.79
C LEU A 145 20.43 -6.95 4.97
N MET A 146 19.64 -7.55 4.08
CA MET A 146 19.30 -8.96 4.12
C MET A 146 20.29 -9.86 3.36
N THR A 147 20.97 -9.33 2.35
CA THR A 147 21.80 -10.15 1.44
C THR A 147 23.30 -9.96 1.64
N SER A 148 23.76 -8.99 2.42
CA SER A 148 25.18 -8.63 2.60
C SER A 148 25.96 -8.45 1.28
N ASN A 149 25.25 -8.22 0.16
CA ASN A 149 25.85 -8.11 -1.17
C ASN A 149 26.06 -6.64 -1.53
N SER A 150 27.31 -6.19 -1.47
CA SER A 150 27.71 -4.81 -1.76
C SER A 150 27.43 -4.37 -3.20
N GLU A 151 27.51 -5.29 -4.18
CA GLU A 151 27.27 -4.97 -5.59
C GLU A 151 25.79 -4.57 -5.85
N ILE A 152 24.87 -5.20 -5.16
CA ILE A 152 23.45 -4.84 -5.22
C ILE A 152 23.25 -3.47 -4.57
N ALA A 153 23.90 -3.19 -3.45
CA ALA A 153 23.79 -1.91 -2.76
C ALA A 153 24.30 -0.75 -3.64
N ASP A 154 25.40 -0.91 -4.34
CA ASP A 154 25.98 0.11 -5.22
C ASP A 154 25.16 0.33 -6.49
N LEU A 155 24.63 -0.75 -7.09
CA LEU A 155 23.74 -0.66 -8.25
C LEU A 155 22.47 0.13 -7.96
N VAL A 156 22.01 0.08 -6.74
CA VAL A 156 20.78 0.70 -6.24
C VAL A 156 20.99 2.11 -5.76
N ALA A 157 22.11 2.37 -5.08
CA ALA A 157 22.45 3.70 -4.59
C ALA A 157 22.60 4.74 -5.73
N SER A 158 22.90 4.27 -6.94
CA SER A 158 23.13 5.11 -8.12
C SER A 158 21.86 5.41 -8.95
N ARG A 159 20.72 4.79 -8.65
CA ARG A 159 19.50 4.96 -9.48
C ARG A 159 18.54 5.98 -8.92
N ASP A 160 18.08 6.87 -9.79
CA ASP A 160 16.98 7.78 -9.49
C ASP A 160 15.67 7.02 -9.29
N PRO A 161 14.71 7.57 -8.53
CA PRO A 161 13.39 7.01 -8.43
C PRO A 161 12.74 6.86 -9.81
N ILE A 162 11.93 5.83 -9.96
CA ILE A 162 11.18 5.56 -11.19
C ILE A 162 9.73 6.02 -10.99
N LEU A 163 9.25 6.86 -11.89
CA LEU A 163 7.84 7.24 -11.98
C LEU A 163 7.29 6.78 -13.33
N VAL A 164 6.23 6.00 -13.29
CA VAL A 164 5.42 5.67 -14.47
C VAL A 164 4.05 6.30 -14.29
N VAL A 165 3.62 7.06 -15.28
CA VAL A 165 2.32 7.72 -15.31
C VAL A 165 1.47 7.02 -16.35
N PHE A 166 0.22 6.75 -16.02
CA PHE A 166 -0.73 6.07 -16.88
C PHE A 166 -1.89 7.01 -17.22
N ASP A 167 -2.22 7.07 -18.49
CA ASP A 167 -3.42 7.72 -19.01
C ASP A 167 -4.29 6.68 -19.68
N GLY A 168 -5.58 6.65 -19.34
CA GLY A 168 -6.53 5.69 -19.87
C GLY A 168 -7.63 6.36 -20.69
N THR A 169 -7.95 5.77 -21.83
CA THR A 169 -9.19 6.00 -22.58
C THR A 169 -10.04 4.74 -22.54
N ALA A 170 -11.24 4.77 -23.11
CA ALA A 170 -12.12 3.60 -23.17
C ALA A 170 -11.50 2.41 -23.91
N SER A 171 -10.50 2.62 -24.77
CA SER A 171 -9.91 1.60 -25.65
C SER A 171 -8.39 1.48 -25.56
N GLN A 172 -7.71 2.37 -24.85
CA GLN A 172 -6.24 2.42 -24.84
C GLN A 172 -5.73 2.85 -23.46
N ILE A 173 -4.60 2.28 -23.07
CA ILE A 173 -3.81 2.71 -21.92
C ILE A 173 -2.45 3.18 -22.43
N HIS A 174 -2.08 4.40 -22.13
CA HIS A 174 -0.77 4.96 -22.40
C HIS A 174 0.04 5.01 -21.12
N ALA A 175 1.29 4.56 -21.17
CA ALA A 175 2.23 4.66 -20.07
C ALA A 175 3.42 5.54 -20.49
N ALA A 176 3.80 6.48 -19.65
CA ALA A 176 4.94 7.36 -19.87
C ALA A 176 5.87 7.36 -18.66
N SER A 177 7.18 7.32 -18.90
CA SER A 177 8.20 7.44 -17.86
C SER A 177 9.34 8.32 -18.38
N ARG A 178 9.91 9.16 -17.52
CA ARG A 178 11.12 9.92 -17.82
C ARG A 178 12.39 9.09 -17.69
N THR A 179 12.35 8.07 -16.83
CA THR A 179 13.46 7.15 -16.63
C THR A 179 13.52 6.18 -17.81
N ARG A 180 14.69 6.06 -18.44
CA ARG A 180 14.92 5.02 -19.46
C ARG A 180 14.93 3.66 -18.77
N ILE A 181 13.81 2.95 -18.87
CA ILE A 181 13.71 1.56 -18.44
C ILE A 181 14.27 0.71 -19.58
N THR A 182 15.59 0.51 -19.59
CA THR A 182 16.20 -0.44 -20.53
C THR A 182 15.79 -1.84 -20.10
N GLY A 183 14.93 -2.50 -20.86
CA GLY A 183 14.55 -3.90 -20.66
C GLY A 183 13.06 -4.19 -20.49
N LEU A 184 12.18 -3.20 -20.43
CA LEU A 184 10.74 -3.44 -20.52
C LEU A 184 10.32 -3.36 -21.99
N ILE A 185 10.49 -4.44 -22.73
CA ILE A 185 9.79 -4.68 -23.99
C ILE A 185 8.48 -5.37 -23.60
N MET A 186 7.38 -4.67 -23.71
CA MET A 186 6.06 -5.29 -23.70
C MET A 186 5.69 -5.56 -25.16
N ASP A 187 5.75 -6.82 -25.55
CA ASP A 187 5.15 -7.34 -26.76
C ASP A 187 3.64 -7.54 -26.56
#